data_bb245e4a051cdb9f43f85d37288f533c
#
_entry.id   bb245e4a051cdb9f43f85d37288f533c
#
_cell.length_a   1.000
_cell.length_b   1.000
_cell.length_c   1.000
_cell.angle_alpha   90.00
_cell.angle_beta   90.00
_cell.angle_gamma   90.00
#
_symmetry.space_group_name_H-M   'P 1'
#
loop_
_entity.id
_entity.type
_entity.pdbx_description
1 polymer ?
#
loop_
_entity_poly.entity_id
_entity_poly.type
_entity_poly.pdbx_seq_one_letter_code
_entity_poly.pdbx_strand_id
1 'polypeptide(L)'
;TVAALVTGVAWYHYTYMREHWANAYATEAAGGAEATSPLVLRYIDWLITVPLQVAEFYLILAAVGAATAMLFWRLFGASLVMLISGFLGESGQGPEMPMLIIGCLAWFYIIYEIWAGDAKKSADTTSEGTKFAFKAMALILTVGWAIYPAGYFLGTGDDPNFDALNILYNIADVVNKTAF
;
A
#
# COMPACT_ATOMS: atom_id res chain seq x y z
N THR A 1 -0.85 18.46 1.03
CA THR A 1 -1.93 18.16 2.02
C THR A 1 -2.27 16.68 2.04
N VAL A 2 -2.45 16.01 0.88
CA VAL A 2 -2.78 14.58 0.82
C VAL A 2 -1.61 13.73 1.31
N ALA A 3 -0.37 14.01 0.88
CA ALA A 3 0.82 13.32 1.39
C ALA A 3 0.94 13.42 2.92
N ALA A 4 0.66 14.59 3.50
CA ALA A 4 0.65 14.75 4.97
C ALA A 4 -0.46 13.94 5.65
N LEU A 5 -1.63 13.79 4.99
CA LEU A 5 -2.69 12.90 5.46
C LEU A 5 -2.25 11.43 5.44
N VAL A 6 -1.60 10.99 4.37
CA VAL A 6 -1.07 9.61 4.26
C VAL A 6 -0.14 9.31 5.44
N THR A 7 0.84 10.18 5.68
CA THR A 7 1.77 10.04 6.81
C THR A 7 1.04 10.08 8.16
N GLY A 8 0.13 11.05 8.36
CA GLY A 8 -0.60 11.23 9.60
C GLY A 8 -1.52 10.05 9.94
N VAL A 9 -2.24 9.51 8.96
CA VAL A 9 -3.10 8.33 9.14
C VAL A 9 -2.27 7.10 9.49
N ALA A 10 -1.15 6.88 8.79
CA ALA A 10 -0.27 5.77 9.07
C ALA A 10 0.27 5.82 10.50
N TRP A 11 0.83 6.96 10.93
CA TRP A 11 1.35 7.13 12.29
C TRP A 11 0.27 6.97 13.36
N TYR A 12 -0.96 7.43 13.10
CA TYR A 12 -2.09 7.25 14.00
C TYR A 12 -2.42 5.76 14.17
N HIS A 13 -2.52 4.99 13.08
CA HIS A 13 -2.78 3.56 13.14
C HIS A 13 -1.65 2.79 13.82
N TYR A 14 -0.39 3.18 13.62
CA TYR A 14 0.74 2.58 14.32
C TYR A 14 0.68 2.74 15.84
N THR A 15 0.05 3.79 16.36
CA THR A 15 -0.20 3.93 17.80
C THR A 15 -1.09 2.81 18.34
N TYR A 16 -2.14 2.43 17.61
CA TYR A 16 -3.00 1.32 17.98
C TYR A 16 -2.34 -0.05 17.76
N MET A 17 -1.66 -0.21 16.64
CA MET A 17 -0.94 -1.45 16.33
C MET A 17 0.14 -1.74 17.38
N ARG A 18 0.81 -0.71 17.91
CA ARG A 18 1.82 -0.88 18.96
C ARG A 18 1.27 -1.57 20.21
N GLU A 19 0.09 -1.17 20.68
CA GLU A 19 -0.54 -1.81 21.83
C GLU A 19 -0.93 -3.27 21.52
N HIS A 20 -1.44 -3.52 20.31
CA HIS A 20 -1.74 -4.88 19.87
C HIS A 20 -0.50 -5.78 19.93
N TRP A 21 0.63 -5.33 19.37
CA TRP A 21 1.87 -6.11 19.42
C TRP A 21 2.41 -6.28 20.83
N ALA A 22 2.42 -5.21 21.62
CA ALA A 22 2.92 -5.29 23.00
C ALA A 22 2.15 -6.36 23.81
N ASN A 23 0.84 -6.41 23.66
CA ASN A 23 0.00 -7.41 24.33
C ASN A 23 0.19 -8.82 23.74
N ALA A 24 0.27 -8.96 22.41
CA ALA A 24 0.44 -10.24 21.74
C ALA A 24 1.78 -10.89 22.12
N TYR A 25 2.89 -10.18 22.00
CA TYR A 25 4.23 -10.67 22.37
C TYR A 25 4.38 -10.89 23.89
N ALA A 26 3.74 -10.10 24.73
CA ALA A 26 3.72 -10.36 26.17
C ALA A 26 2.95 -11.65 26.51
N THR A 27 1.88 -11.93 25.79
CA THR A 27 1.10 -13.17 25.94
C THR A 27 1.92 -14.38 25.52
N GLU A 28 2.58 -14.32 24.37
CA GLU A 28 3.47 -15.37 23.88
C GLU A 28 4.63 -15.64 24.84
N ALA A 29 5.31 -14.58 25.32
CA ALA A 29 6.41 -14.69 26.27
C ALA A 29 5.97 -15.31 27.61
N ALA A 30 4.68 -15.21 27.97
CA ALA A 30 4.10 -15.88 29.13
C ALA A 30 3.66 -17.34 28.85
N GLY A 31 3.98 -17.90 27.68
CA GLY A 31 3.62 -19.25 27.27
C GLY A 31 2.19 -19.38 26.75
N GLY A 32 1.57 -18.27 26.33
CA GLY A 32 0.27 -18.24 25.67
C GLY A 32 0.34 -18.43 24.16
N ALA A 33 -0.67 -17.94 23.43
CA ALA A 33 -0.74 -18.05 21.99
C ALA A 33 0.38 -17.26 21.30
N GLU A 34 0.87 -17.77 20.17
CA GLU A 34 1.85 -17.09 19.31
C GLU A 34 1.33 -15.71 18.83
N ALA A 35 2.20 -14.74 18.80
CA ALA A 35 1.87 -13.41 18.32
C ALA A 35 1.71 -13.39 16.79
N THR A 36 0.57 -12.89 16.31
CA THR A 36 0.26 -12.78 14.90
C THR A 36 0.38 -11.35 14.39
N SER A 37 0.20 -11.15 13.08
CA SER A 37 0.14 -9.80 12.51
C SER A 37 -1.19 -9.10 12.85
N PRO A 38 -1.20 -7.78 13.15
CA PRO A 38 -2.41 -6.99 13.33
C PRO A 38 -3.07 -6.67 11.97
N LEU A 39 -3.42 -7.71 11.22
CA LEU A 39 -3.83 -7.64 9.81
C LEU A 39 -4.98 -6.67 9.57
N VAL A 40 -6.04 -6.74 10.37
CA VAL A 40 -7.21 -5.86 10.21
C VAL A 40 -6.84 -4.38 10.38
N LEU A 41 -6.00 -4.05 11.36
CA LEU A 41 -5.54 -2.69 11.60
C LEU A 41 -4.67 -2.18 10.44
N ARG A 42 -3.81 -3.04 9.87
CA ARG A 42 -3.00 -2.72 8.69
C ARG A 42 -3.89 -2.41 7.49
N TYR A 43 -4.90 -3.24 7.21
CA TYR A 43 -5.80 -3.01 6.08
C TYR A 43 -6.73 -1.82 6.28
N ILE A 44 -7.10 -1.46 7.51
CA ILE A 44 -7.80 -0.19 7.78
C ILE A 44 -6.91 1.00 7.39
N ASP A 45 -5.63 0.99 7.79
CA ASP A 45 -4.67 2.00 7.37
C ASP A 45 -4.51 2.04 5.85
N TRP A 46 -4.25 0.89 5.23
CA TRP A 46 -3.97 0.81 3.79
C TRP A 46 -5.18 1.18 2.93
N LEU A 47 -6.40 0.83 3.34
CA LEU A 47 -7.64 1.23 2.63
C LEU A 47 -7.88 2.74 2.64
N ILE A 48 -7.24 3.47 3.54
CA ILE A 48 -7.27 4.93 3.57
C ILE A 48 -6.04 5.49 2.83
N THR A 49 -4.84 5.05 3.20
CA THR A 49 -3.58 5.66 2.74
C THR A 49 -3.25 5.35 1.29
N VAL A 50 -3.47 4.12 0.82
CA VAL A 50 -3.13 3.73 -0.56
C VAL A 50 -4.01 4.41 -1.61
N PRO A 51 -5.35 4.47 -1.48
CA PRO A 51 -6.18 5.29 -2.37
C PRO A 51 -5.81 6.77 -2.36
N LEU A 52 -5.39 7.31 -1.21
CA LEU A 52 -4.89 8.69 -1.14
C LEU A 52 -3.57 8.85 -1.89
N GLN A 53 -2.65 7.89 -1.82
CA GLN A 53 -1.40 7.92 -2.57
C GLN A 53 -1.65 7.89 -4.09
N VAL A 54 -2.53 7.03 -4.58
CA VAL A 54 -2.85 7.03 -6.02
C VAL A 54 -3.64 8.28 -6.44
N ALA A 55 -4.45 8.84 -5.54
CA ALA A 55 -5.13 10.12 -5.79
C ALA A 55 -4.15 11.29 -5.94
N GLU A 56 -2.99 11.27 -5.25
CA GLU A 56 -1.98 12.32 -5.38
C GLU A 56 -1.42 12.40 -6.79
N PHE A 57 -1.22 11.27 -7.49
CA PHE A 57 -0.84 11.28 -8.91
C PHE A 57 -1.86 12.05 -9.77
N TYR A 58 -3.15 11.83 -9.51
CA TYR A 58 -4.19 12.60 -10.19
C TYR A 58 -4.14 14.07 -9.80
N LEU A 59 -4.00 14.39 -8.52
CA LEU A 59 -4.08 15.77 -8.02
C LEU A 59 -2.95 16.65 -8.53
N ILE A 60 -1.71 16.15 -8.58
CA ILE A 60 -0.60 16.95 -9.12
C ILE A 60 -0.77 17.21 -10.63
N LEU A 61 -1.36 16.28 -11.38
CA LEU A 61 -1.66 16.47 -12.79
C LEU A 61 -2.89 17.36 -12.99
N ALA A 62 -3.92 17.23 -12.15
CA ALA A 62 -5.12 18.05 -12.19
C ALA A 62 -4.83 19.51 -11.87
N ALA A 63 -3.91 19.79 -10.95
CA ALA A 63 -3.48 21.14 -10.58
C ALA A 63 -2.88 21.94 -11.76
N VAL A 64 -2.36 21.27 -12.77
CA VAL A 64 -1.81 21.86 -14.00
C VAL A 64 -2.70 21.62 -15.23
N GLY A 65 -3.93 21.14 -15.03
CA GLY A 65 -4.89 20.90 -16.10
C GLY A 65 -4.60 19.68 -16.99
N ALA A 66 -3.72 18.80 -16.54
CA ALA A 66 -3.23 17.64 -17.32
C ALA A 66 -3.90 16.30 -16.97
N ALA A 67 -4.93 16.26 -16.10
CA ALA A 67 -5.60 15.03 -15.70
C ALA A 67 -7.09 15.01 -16.05
N THR A 68 -7.60 13.81 -16.30
CA THR A 68 -9.03 13.54 -16.49
C THR A 68 -9.62 12.80 -15.28
N ALA A 69 -10.90 13.01 -14.99
CA ALA A 69 -11.58 12.27 -13.93
C ALA A 69 -11.54 10.75 -14.14
N MET A 70 -11.51 10.30 -15.41
CA MET A 70 -11.39 8.88 -15.74
C MET A 70 -10.07 8.28 -15.23
N LEU A 71 -8.96 9.02 -15.33
CA LEU A 71 -7.67 8.59 -14.78
C LEU A 71 -7.75 8.36 -13.26
N PHE A 72 -8.39 9.29 -12.54
CA PHE A 72 -8.63 9.12 -11.10
C PHE A 72 -9.38 7.82 -10.80
N TRP A 73 -10.52 7.58 -11.46
CA TRP A 73 -11.34 6.41 -11.18
C TRP A 73 -10.65 5.08 -11.53
N ARG A 74 -9.83 5.07 -12.58
CA ARG A 74 -9.04 3.89 -12.94
C ARG A 74 -7.99 3.56 -11.88
N LEU A 75 -7.21 4.54 -11.44
CA LEU A 75 -6.20 4.35 -10.39
C LEU A 75 -6.84 3.99 -9.04
N PHE A 76 -7.88 4.71 -8.66
CA PHE A 76 -8.62 4.47 -7.43
C PHE A 76 -9.26 3.07 -7.42
N GLY A 77 -9.97 2.69 -8.47
CA GLY A 77 -10.57 1.36 -8.59
C GLY A 77 -9.54 0.24 -8.56
N ALA A 78 -8.41 0.40 -9.26
CA ALA A 78 -7.32 -0.57 -9.22
C ALA A 78 -6.72 -0.72 -7.81
N SER A 79 -6.55 0.38 -7.08
CA SER A 79 -6.05 0.33 -5.70
C SER A 79 -7.00 -0.40 -4.76
N LEU A 80 -8.31 -0.23 -4.92
CA LEU A 80 -9.30 -0.98 -4.13
C LEU A 80 -9.29 -2.48 -4.48
N VAL A 81 -9.23 -2.84 -5.76
CA VAL A 81 -9.12 -4.25 -6.17
C VAL A 81 -7.87 -4.88 -5.56
N MET A 82 -6.72 -4.20 -5.62
CA MET A 82 -5.47 -4.67 -5.04
C MET A 82 -5.61 -4.94 -3.53
N LEU A 83 -6.16 -4.00 -2.78
CA LEU A 83 -6.27 -4.10 -1.33
C LEU A 83 -7.32 -5.12 -0.89
N ILE A 84 -8.49 -5.15 -1.53
CA ILE A 84 -9.56 -6.10 -1.18
C ILE A 84 -9.10 -7.53 -1.46
N SER A 85 -8.48 -7.79 -2.61
CA SER A 85 -7.95 -9.13 -2.89
C SER A 85 -6.82 -9.50 -1.94
N GLY A 86 -5.89 -8.59 -1.62
CA GLY A 86 -4.87 -8.83 -0.61
C GLY A 86 -5.46 -9.22 0.74
N PHE A 87 -6.43 -8.46 1.23
CA PHE A 87 -7.12 -8.75 2.48
C PHE A 87 -7.81 -10.13 2.49
N LEU A 88 -8.54 -10.45 1.43
CA LEU A 88 -9.24 -11.72 1.34
C LEU A 88 -8.27 -12.91 1.35
N GLY A 89 -7.11 -12.77 0.72
CA GLY A 89 -6.08 -13.81 0.73
C GLY A 89 -5.39 -13.94 2.09
N GLU A 90 -4.84 -12.85 2.63
CA GLU A 90 -4.12 -12.88 3.92
C GLU A 90 -5.02 -13.22 5.11
N SER A 91 -6.32 -12.88 5.06
CA SER A 91 -7.26 -13.20 6.12
C SER A 91 -7.84 -14.64 6.05
N GLY A 92 -7.46 -15.41 5.03
CA GLY A 92 -8.00 -16.75 4.81
C GLY A 92 -9.47 -16.78 4.38
N GLN A 93 -10.06 -15.64 4.03
CA GLN A 93 -11.44 -15.56 3.53
C GLN A 93 -11.56 -15.88 2.04
N GLY A 94 -10.45 -15.94 1.33
CA GLY A 94 -10.36 -16.32 -0.07
C GLY A 94 -9.17 -17.22 -0.35
N PRO A 95 -9.10 -17.84 -1.54
CA PRO A 95 -7.96 -18.66 -1.90
C PRO A 95 -6.70 -17.80 -2.05
N GLU A 96 -5.68 -18.07 -1.26
CA GLU A 96 -4.48 -17.24 -1.12
C GLU A 96 -3.82 -16.88 -2.47
N MET A 97 -3.45 -17.89 -3.25
CA MET A 97 -2.72 -17.66 -4.51
C MET A 97 -3.54 -16.91 -5.57
N PRO A 98 -4.82 -17.24 -5.86
CA PRO A 98 -5.64 -16.43 -6.73
C PRO A 98 -5.81 -14.98 -6.28
N MET A 99 -5.98 -14.75 -4.98
CA MET A 99 -6.14 -13.40 -4.44
C MET A 99 -4.84 -12.58 -4.58
N LEU A 100 -3.69 -13.20 -4.32
CA LEU A 100 -2.39 -12.57 -4.58
C LEU A 100 -2.23 -12.19 -6.07
N ILE A 101 -2.56 -13.09 -6.97
CA ILE A 101 -2.44 -12.83 -8.42
C ILE A 101 -3.32 -11.66 -8.83
N ILE A 102 -4.58 -11.61 -8.38
CA ILE A 102 -5.51 -10.50 -8.68
C ILE A 102 -4.95 -9.18 -8.14
N GLY A 103 -4.45 -9.18 -6.90
CA GLY A 103 -3.82 -8.01 -6.28
C GLY A 103 -2.59 -7.52 -7.05
N CYS A 104 -1.70 -8.43 -7.44
CA CYS A 104 -0.53 -8.11 -8.24
C CYS A 104 -0.89 -7.57 -9.64
N LEU A 105 -1.90 -8.13 -10.30
CA LEU A 105 -2.37 -7.62 -11.60
C LEU A 105 -2.92 -6.19 -11.48
N ALA A 106 -3.67 -5.90 -10.42
CA ALA A 106 -4.15 -4.55 -10.16
C ALA A 106 -3.00 -3.57 -9.87
N TRP A 107 -1.98 -3.99 -9.11
CA TRP A 107 -0.77 -3.21 -8.89
C TRP A 107 0.01 -2.97 -10.18
N PHE A 108 0.23 -3.99 -11.01
CA PHE A 108 0.89 -3.85 -12.32
C PHE A 108 0.12 -2.92 -13.25
N TYR A 109 -1.21 -2.90 -13.18
CA TYR A 109 -2.00 -1.93 -13.91
C TYR A 109 -1.73 -0.49 -13.46
N ILE A 110 -1.63 -0.24 -12.15
CA ILE A 110 -1.24 1.07 -11.61
C ILE A 110 0.16 1.45 -12.09
N ILE A 111 1.13 0.52 -12.02
CA ILE A 111 2.49 0.74 -12.55
C ILE A 111 2.46 1.09 -14.03
N TYR A 112 1.68 0.37 -14.83
CA TYR A 112 1.52 0.67 -16.25
C TYR A 112 1.01 2.10 -16.48
N GLU A 113 -0.02 2.54 -15.77
CA GLU A 113 -0.58 3.89 -15.91
C GLU A 113 0.45 4.98 -15.58
N ILE A 114 1.26 4.78 -14.53
CA ILE A 114 2.24 5.79 -14.10
C ILE A 114 3.55 5.76 -14.89
N TRP A 115 3.88 4.68 -15.62
CA TRP A 115 5.12 4.60 -16.39
C TRP A 115 4.93 4.61 -17.90
N ALA A 116 3.77 4.22 -18.41
CA ALA A 116 3.50 4.08 -19.84
C ALA A 116 2.08 4.52 -20.26
N GLY A 117 1.15 4.59 -19.32
CA GLY A 117 -0.25 4.92 -19.57
C GLY A 117 -0.53 6.41 -19.68
N ASP A 118 -1.79 6.78 -19.46
CA ASP A 118 -2.25 8.16 -19.60
C ASP A 118 -1.70 9.08 -18.51
N ALA A 119 -1.44 8.55 -17.31
CA ALA A 119 -0.79 9.32 -16.23
C ALA A 119 0.59 9.80 -16.66
N LYS A 120 1.42 8.90 -17.23
CA LYS A 120 2.75 9.25 -17.74
C LYS A 120 2.69 10.26 -18.88
N LYS A 121 1.82 10.03 -19.86
CA LYS A 121 1.65 10.94 -21.00
C LYS A 121 1.26 12.35 -20.53
N SER A 122 0.34 12.43 -19.57
CA SER A 122 -0.06 13.69 -18.96
C SER A 122 1.10 14.37 -18.23
N ALA A 123 1.87 13.61 -17.42
CA ALA A 123 3.02 14.15 -16.71
C ALA A 123 4.08 14.71 -17.65
N ASP A 124 4.31 14.10 -18.82
CA ASP A 124 5.30 14.54 -19.80
C ASP A 124 4.97 15.92 -20.42
N THR A 125 3.72 16.36 -20.37
CA THR A 125 3.30 17.67 -20.85
C THR A 125 3.47 18.79 -19.82
N THR A 126 3.90 18.48 -18.59
CA THR A 126 3.95 19.41 -17.46
C THR A 126 5.35 20.05 -17.30
N SER A 127 5.50 20.91 -16.27
CA SER A 127 6.79 21.49 -15.91
C SER A 127 7.79 20.45 -15.40
N GLU A 128 9.08 20.76 -15.46
CA GLU A 128 10.14 19.88 -14.95
C GLU A 128 9.97 19.57 -13.44
N GLY A 129 9.50 20.53 -12.64
CA GLY A 129 9.21 20.31 -11.23
C GLY A 129 8.08 19.28 -11.01
N THR A 130 7.00 19.38 -11.79
CA THR A 130 5.89 18.41 -11.75
C THR A 130 6.33 17.03 -12.22
N LYS A 131 7.11 16.95 -13.28
CA LYS A 131 7.71 15.68 -13.77
C LYS A 131 8.59 15.03 -12.70
N PHE A 132 9.42 15.82 -12.03
CA PHE A 132 10.27 15.31 -10.96
C PHE A 132 9.45 14.76 -9.80
N ALA A 133 8.45 15.49 -9.30
CA ALA A 133 7.57 15.05 -8.24
C ALA A 133 6.82 13.76 -8.64
N PHE A 134 6.23 13.73 -9.83
CA PHE A 134 5.54 12.57 -10.38
C PHE A 134 6.46 11.34 -10.43
N LYS A 135 7.70 11.51 -10.94
CA LYS A 135 8.67 10.43 -11.04
C LYS A 135 9.14 9.93 -9.67
N ALA A 136 9.35 10.81 -8.71
CA ALA A 136 9.73 10.44 -7.35
C ALA A 136 8.64 9.58 -6.69
N MET A 137 7.38 10.01 -6.77
CA MET A 137 6.23 9.24 -6.28
C MET A 137 6.11 7.90 -7.02
N ALA A 138 6.30 7.87 -8.34
CA ALA A 138 6.26 6.66 -9.15
C ALA A 138 7.33 5.63 -8.71
N LEU A 139 8.53 6.07 -8.37
CA LEU A 139 9.58 5.20 -7.85
C LEU A 139 9.22 4.62 -6.49
N ILE A 140 8.71 5.43 -5.56
CA ILE A 140 8.27 4.98 -4.24
C ILE A 140 7.18 3.91 -4.40
N LEU A 141 6.16 4.17 -5.22
CA LEU A 141 5.06 3.24 -5.46
C LEU A 141 5.55 1.94 -6.12
N THR A 142 6.45 2.02 -7.10
CA THR A 142 6.91 0.83 -7.82
C THR A 142 7.84 -0.02 -6.98
N VAL A 143 8.88 0.58 -6.38
CA VAL A 143 9.91 -0.14 -5.62
C VAL A 143 9.45 -0.42 -4.19
N GLY A 144 8.86 0.58 -3.54
CA GLY A 144 8.42 0.46 -2.15
C GLY A 144 7.26 -0.50 -1.99
N TRP A 145 6.31 -0.52 -2.92
CA TRP A 145 5.17 -1.45 -2.84
C TRP A 145 5.52 -2.89 -3.22
N ALA A 146 6.63 -3.14 -3.89
CA ALA A 146 7.10 -4.49 -4.17
C ALA A 146 7.39 -5.32 -2.89
N ILE A 147 7.56 -4.64 -1.76
CA ILE A 147 7.76 -5.27 -0.45
C ILE A 147 6.50 -6.02 0.03
N TYR A 148 5.30 -5.52 -0.28
CA TYR A 148 4.05 -6.11 0.25
C TYR A 148 3.74 -7.51 -0.31
N PRO A 149 3.90 -7.82 -1.61
CA PRO A 149 3.80 -9.20 -2.09
C PRO A 149 4.80 -10.16 -1.42
N ALA A 150 6.02 -9.70 -1.11
CA ALA A 150 6.97 -10.51 -0.36
C ALA A 150 6.48 -10.79 1.07
N GLY A 151 5.92 -9.79 1.74
CA GLY A 151 5.28 -9.95 3.04
C GLY A 151 4.08 -10.89 3.00
N TYR A 152 3.27 -10.83 1.96
CA TYR A 152 2.16 -11.75 1.76
C TYR A 152 2.61 -13.21 1.83
N PHE A 153 3.69 -13.59 1.16
CA PHE A 153 4.25 -14.94 1.21
C PHE A 153 4.77 -15.33 2.61
N LEU A 154 5.22 -14.36 3.41
CA LEU A 154 5.65 -14.63 4.78
C LEU A 154 4.48 -14.85 5.74
N GLY A 155 3.33 -14.28 5.45
CA GLY A 155 2.14 -14.32 6.30
C GLY A 155 1.10 -15.37 5.92
N THR A 156 1.31 -16.10 4.81
CA THR A 156 0.37 -17.09 4.27
C THR A 156 1.03 -18.46 4.11
N GLY A 157 0.23 -19.49 3.83
CA GLY A 157 0.69 -20.87 3.69
C GLY A 157 0.66 -21.65 5.00
N ASP A 158 1.32 -22.82 5.01
CA ASP A 158 1.24 -23.78 6.13
C ASP A 158 2.15 -23.43 7.32
N ASP A 159 3.16 -22.57 7.11
CA ASP A 159 4.14 -22.18 8.14
C ASP A 159 4.43 -20.67 8.06
N PRO A 160 3.48 -19.80 8.47
CA PRO A 160 3.64 -18.37 8.37
C PRO A 160 4.68 -17.83 9.36
N ASN A 161 5.55 -16.94 8.90
CA ASN A 161 6.53 -16.25 9.74
C ASN A 161 6.04 -14.82 10.06
N PHE A 162 5.24 -14.68 11.12
CA PHE A 162 4.65 -13.40 11.51
C PHE A 162 5.67 -12.39 12.02
N ASP A 163 6.78 -12.81 12.60
CA ASP A 163 7.87 -11.90 13.04
C ASP A 163 8.51 -11.21 11.84
N ALA A 164 8.92 -12.00 10.85
CA ALA A 164 9.50 -11.46 9.63
C ALA A 164 8.49 -10.60 8.85
N LEU A 165 7.23 -11.03 8.76
CA LEU A 165 6.13 -10.27 8.17
C LEU A 165 5.96 -8.91 8.84
N ASN A 166 5.87 -8.89 10.18
CA ASN A 166 5.64 -7.67 10.94
C ASN A 166 6.80 -6.67 10.77
N ILE A 167 8.05 -7.14 10.80
CA ILE A 167 9.23 -6.31 10.55
C ILE A 167 9.18 -5.73 9.13
N LEU A 168 8.92 -6.58 8.14
CA LEU A 168 8.91 -6.18 6.74
C LEU A 168 7.82 -5.15 6.44
N TYR A 169 6.59 -5.37 6.90
CA TYR A 169 5.49 -4.43 6.71
C TYR A 169 5.70 -3.12 7.47
N ASN A 170 6.29 -3.15 8.68
CA ASN A 170 6.61 -1.93 9.41
C ASN A 170 7.63 -1.07 8.68
N ILE A 171 8.70 -1.68 8.15
CA ILE A 171 9.71 -0.97 7.34
C ILE A 171 9.06 -0.42 6.05
N ALA A 172 8.26 -1.24 5.37
CA ALA A 172 7.57 -0.82 4.16
C ALA A 172 6.67 0.39 4.40
N ASP A 173 5.87 0.38 5.45
CA ASP A 173 4.97 1.47 5.78
C ASP A 173 5.72 2.76 6.13
N VAL A 174 6.79 2.67 6.93
CA VAL A 174 7.64 3.85 7.25
C VAL A 174 8.22 4.45 5.97
N VAL A 175 8.81 3.63 5.10
CA VAL A 175 9.42 4.10 3.84
C VAL A 175 8.35 4.67 2.91
N ASN A 176 7.29 3.92 2.63
CA ASN A 176 6.30 4.27 1.61
C ASN A 176 5.39 5.44 2.01
N LYS A 177 5.18 5.68 3.29
CA LYS A 177 4.23 6.71 3.75
C LYS A 177 4.93 7.95 4.28
N THR A 178 6.18 7.82 4.77
CA THR A 178 6.96 8.97 5.24
C THR A 178 7.77 9.61 4.10
N ALA A 179 8.30 8.80 3.16
CA ALA A 179 9.03 9.32 2.02
C ALA A 179 8.12 9.87 0.90
N PHE A 180 6.85 9.42 0.83
CA PHE A 180 5.84 9.89 -0.10
C PHE A 180 5.40 11.31 0.24
#